data_24b70d68cbef4f1545c0e64a8a3dd8ff
#
_entry.id   24b70d68cbef4f1545c0e64a8a3dd8ff
#
_cell.length_a   1.000
_cell.length_b   1.000
_cell.length_c   1.000
_cell.angle_alpha   90.00
_cell.angle_beta   90.00
_cell.angle_gamma   90.00
#
_symmetry.space_group_name_H-M   'P 1'
#
loop_
_entity.id
_entity.type
_entity.pdbx_description
1 polymer ?
#
loop_
_entity_poly.entity_id
_entity_poly.type
_entity_poly.pdbx_seq_one_letter_code
_entity_poly.pdbx_strand_id
1 'polypeptide(L)'
;MTNDLASAAAQSLNRDPMVGLRLARVDGFEPAVALGTDELPAYLRRFTMLFADDATMRRGGIGRVTRAVNAQGEAVALKQLILPTRDEFDDDAAYEALVAKFKAAFREEYECHRALSGLKGFPRLYGWGEVDGVPAIVMEWVEGETLARLRPRLAVDDVGRLSPLVAARLGRDLFDLLC
;
A
#
# COMPACT_ATOMS: atom_id res chain seq x y z
N MET A 1 15.54 -6.56 34.44
CA MET A 1 15.41 -6.20 32.99
C MET A 1 13.98 -6.34 32.46
N THR A 2 12.95 -6.03 33.25
CA THR A 2 11.53 -6.23 32.90
C THR A 2 10.73 -4.92 32.86
N ASN A 3 11.37 -3.75 33.05
CA ASN A 3 10.66 -2.46 33.13
C ASN A 3 10.64 -1.65 31.80
N ASP A 4 11.48 -1.99 30.81
CA ASP A 4 11.58 -1.20 29.57
C ASP A 4 10.47 -1.48 28.55
N LEU A 5 9.95 -2.72 28.51
CA LEU A 5 8.88 -3.09 27.56
C LEU A 5 7.52 -2.51 27.97
N ALA A 6 7.25 -2.39 29.25
CA ALA A 6 6.02 -1.77 29.74
C ALA A 6 6.01 -0.24 29.53
N SER A 7 7.18 0.41 29.61
CA SER A 7 7.34 1.85 29.35
C SER A 7 7.17 2.18 27.86
N ALA A 8 7.69 1.35 26.96
CA ALA A 8 7.53 1.52 25.52
C ALA A 8 6.07 1.32 25.06
N ALA A 9 5.37 0.35 25.65
CA ALA A 9 3.94 0.11 25.40
C ALA A 9 3.06 1.24 25.95
N ALA A 10 3.39 1.79 27.10
CA ALA A 10 2.64 2.92 27.70
C ALA A 10 2.85 4.24 26.96
N GLN A 11 4.00 4.45 26.31
CA GLN A 11 4.26 5.63 25.48
C GLN A 11 3.53 5.59 24.12
N SER A 12 3.12 4.42 23.65
CA SER A 12 2.33 4.30 22.41
C SER A 12 0.83 4.59 22.62
N LEU A 13 0.36 4.54 23.85
CA LEU A 13 -1.06 4.73 24.20
C LEU A 13 -1.48 6.20 24.40
N ASN A 14 -0.53 7.13 24.39
CA ASN A 14 -0.81 8.55 24.69
C ASN A 14 -0.52 9.51 23.51
N ARG A 15 -0.40 8.99 22.29
CA ARG A 15 -0.41 9.84 21.09
C ARG A 15 -1.85 10.00 20.63
N ASP A 16 -2.29 11.26 20.56
CA ASP A 16 -3.51 11.61 19.83
C ASP A 16 -3.43 10.91 18.45
N PRO A 17 -4.35 9.98 18.12
CA PRO A 17 -4.27 9.19 16.90
C PRO A 17 -4.31 10.04 15.61
N MET A 18 -4.63 11.34 15.73
CA MET A 18 -4.65 12.28 14.61
C MET A 18 -3.37 13.10 14.48
N VAL A 19 -2.47 13.10 15.48
CA VAL A 19 -1.19 13.80 15.41
C VAL A 19 -0.21 13.03 14.54
N GLY A 20 0.15 13.63 13.40
CA GLY A 20 1.09 13.03 12.43
C GLY A 20 0.43 12.42 11.21
N LEU A 21 -0.90 12.49 11.07
CA LEU A 21 -1.59 12.10 9.85
C LEU A 21 -1.64 13.28 8.87
N ARG A 22 -1.34 12.98 7.61
CA ARG A 22 -1.45 13.93 6.49
C ARG A 22 -2.76 13.67 5.73
N LEU A 23 -3.54 14.73 5.50
CA LEU A 23 -4.71 14.62 4.63
C LEU A 23 -4.23 14.35 3.18
N ALA A 24 -4.70 13.26 2.60
CA ALA A 24 -4.52 12.90 1.22
C ALA A 24 -5.89 12.93 0.53
N ARG A 25 -6.11 13.93 -0.31
CA ARG A 25 -7.30 14.00 -1.17
C ARG A 25 -7.00 13.26 -2.46
N VAL A 26 -7.87 12.31 -2.82
CA VAL A 26 -7.75 11.56 -4.07
C VAL A 26 -8.68 12.20 -5.10
N ASP A 27 -8.11 12.97 -6.00
CA ASP A 27 -8.83 13.66 -7.07
C ASP A 27 -9.04 12.70 -8.26
N GLY A 28 -10.14 12.93 -9.04
CA GLY A 28 -10.44 12.10 -10.20
C GLY A 28 -10.64 10.62 -9.87
N PHE A 29 -11.18 10.31 -8.69
CA PHE A 29 -11.27 8.92 -8.23
C PHE A 29 -12.21 8.08 -9.09
N GLU A 30 -11.66 7.03 -9.68
CA GLU A 30 -12.35 6.02 -10.48
C GLU A 30 -12.47 4.73 -9.64
N PRO A 31 -13.69 4.29 -9.26
CA PRO A 31 -13.90 3.02 -8.58
C PRO A 31 -13.38 1.83 -9.39
N ALA A 32 -12.73 0.87 -8.72
CA ALA A 32 -12.23 -0.35 -9.36
C ALA A 32 -13.37 -1.32 -9.75
N VAL A 33 -14.56 -1.14 -9.19
CA VAL A 33 -15.75 -1.96 -9.41
C VAL A 33 -16.87 -1.14 -10.00
N ALA A 34 -17.75 -1.77 -10.75
CA ALA A 34 -18.97 -1.15 -11.23
C ALA A 34 -19.92 -0.94 -10.04
N LEU A 35 -20.42 0.28 -9.89
CA LEU A 35 -21.35 0.68 -8.82
C LEU A 35 -22.65 1.21 -9.41
N GLY A 36 -23.75 0.98 -8.69
CA GLY A 36 -25.01 1.64 -8.99
C GLY A 36 -24.94 3.16 -8.72
N THR A 37 -25.83 3.89 -9.36
CA THR A 37 -25.92 5.37 -9.24
C THR A 37 -26.08 5.80 -7.77
N ASP A 38 -26.84 5.03 -6.99
CA ASP A 38 -27.11 5.32 -5.58
C ASP A 38 -25.95 4.99 -4.65
N GLU A 39 -25.09 4.05 -5.06
CA GLU A 39 -23.92 3.58 -4.27
C GLU A 39 -22.70 4.48 -4.47
N LEU A 40 -22.55 5.03 -5.68
CA LEU A 40 -21.37 5.81 -6.08
C LEU A 40 -21.06 6.97 -5.13
N PRO A 41 -22.02 7.83 -4.69
CA PRO A 41 -21.69 8.94 -3.80
C PRO A 41 -21.16 8.51 -2.44
N ALA A 42 -21.67 7.40 -1.89
CA ALA A 42 -21.19 6.85 -0.62
C ALA A 42 -19.78 6.27 -0.78
N TYR A 43 -19.52 5.57 -1.88
CA TYR A 43 -18.23 4.99 -2.20
C TYR A 43 -17.16 6.07 -2.39
N LEU A 44 -17.47 7.13 -3.14
CA LEU A 44 -16.56 8.27 -3.32
C LEU A 44 -16.22 8.92 -1.98
N ARG A 45 -17.20 9.24 -1.13
CA ARG A 45 -16.94 9.80 0.20
C ARG A 45 -16.03 8.91 1.06
N ARG A 46 -16.07 7.59 0.86
CA ARG A 46 -15.28 6.62 1.61
C ARG A 46 -13.81 6.63 1.21
N PHE A 47 -13.50 6.88 -0.08
CA PHE A 47 -12.15 6.66 -0.61
C PHE A 47 -11.45 7.89 -1.19
N THR A 48 -12.13 9.04 -1.25
CA THR A 48 -11.53 10.28 -1.80
C THR A 48 -10.86 11.16 -0.75
N MET A 49 -11.13 10.94 0.54
CA MET A 49 -10.48 11.67 1.64
C MET A 49 -9.85 10.69 2.61
N LEU A 50 -8.53 10.65 2.61
CA LEU A 50 -7.74 9.72 3.40
C LEU A 50 -6.79 10.47 4.33
N PHE A 51 -6.54 9.90 5.50
CA PHE A 51 -5.55 10.40 6.45
C PHE A 51 -4.37 9.45 6.42
N ALA A 52 -3.31 9.83 5.73
CA ALA A 52 -2.12 9.01 5.51
C ALA A 52 -1.13 9.14 6.68
N ASP A 53 -0.68 8.01 7.20
CA ASP A 53 0.37 7.93 8.21
C ASP A 53 1.73 7.76 7.51
N ASP A 54 2.41 8.87 7.27
CA ASP A 54 3.69 8.88 6.55
C ASP A 54 4.81 8.10 7.30
N ALA A 55 4.66 7.82 8.60
CA ALA A 55 5.58 6.96 9.34
C ALA A 55 5.52 5.48 8.88
N THR A 56 4.41 5.08 8.27
CA THR A 56 4.23 3.72 7.73
C THR A 56 4.73 3.55 6.30
N MET A 57 5.16 4.64 5.65
CA MET A 57 5.56 4.64 4.24
C MET A 57 6.64 3.59 3.95
N ARG A 58 6.42 2.84 2.86
CA ARG A 58 7.38 1.89 2.30
C ARG A 58 7.56 2.18 0.81
N ARG A 59 8.81 2.22 0.36
CA ARG A 59 9.15 2.38 -1.05
C ARG A 59 9.23 1.02 -1.74
N GLY A 60 8.62 0.91 -2.92
CA GLY A 60 8.80 -0.17 -3.88
C GLY A 60 9.59 0.31 -5.10
N GLY A 61 9.51 -0.41 -6.22
CA GLY A 61 10.22 -0.08 -7.46
C GLY A 61 9.88 1.31 -7.99
N ILE A 62 8.65 1.51 -8.45
CA ILE A 62 8.18 2.78 -9.02
C ILE A 62 7.19 3.53 -8.13
N GLY A 63 6.90 3.01 -6.93
CA GLY A 63 5.87 3.58 -6.06
C GLY A 63 6.20 3.51 -4.58
N ARG A 64 5.42 4.24 -3.81
CA ARG A 64 5.41 4.18 -2.34
C ARG A 64 4.04 3.77 -1.85
N VAL A 65 3.99 2.99 -0.79
CA VAL A 65 2.74 2.57 -0.14
C VAL A 65 2.74 3.14 1.27
N THR A 66 1.65 3.78 1.62
CA THR A 66 1.43 4.38 2.94
C THR A 66 0.12 3.83 3.51
N ARG A 67 0.11 3.47 4.79
CA ARG A 67 -1.14 3.17 5.48
C ARG A 67 -1.92 4.46 5.64
N ALA A 68 -3.20 4.42 5.31
CA ALA A 68 -4.11 5.54 5.53
C ALA A 68 -5.40 5.05 6.20
N VAL A 69 -6.16 5.96 6.74
CA VAL A 69 -7.51 5.69 7.25
C VAL A 69 -8.49 6.62 6.55
N ASN A 70 -9.68 6.12 6.26
CA ASN A 70 -10.75 6.93 5.72
C ASN A 70 -11.56 7.61 6.85
N ALA A 71 -12.54 8.41 6.51
CA ALA A 71 -13.39 9.13 7.47
C ALA A 71 -14.23 8.19 8.37
N GLN A 72 -14.38 6.91 8.00
CA GLN A 72 -15.05 5.88 8.80
C GLN A 72 -14.08 5.11 9.71
N GLY A 73 -12.78 5.46 9.70
CA GLY A 73 -11.76 4.78 10.52
C GLY A 73 -11.24 3.47 9.91
N GLU A 74 -11.60 3.16 8.65
CA GLU A 74 -11.13 1.94 8.00
C GLU A 74 -9.72 2.13 7.46
N ALA A 75 -8.84 1.16 7.70
CA ALA A 75 -7.49 1.15 7.17
C ALA A 75 -7.49 0.80 5.67
N VAL A 76 -6.76 1.62 4.90
CA VAL A 76 -6.51 1.40 3.47
C VAL A 76 -5.03 1.57 3.17
N ALA A 77 -4.56 0.98 2.08
CA ALA A 77 -3.24 1.24 1.53
C ALA A 77 -3.38 2.28 0.40
N LEU A 78 -2.68 3.39 0.56
CA LEU A 78 -2.51 4.40 -0.48
C LEU A 78 -1.17 4.16 -1.17
N LYS A 79 -1.19 3.67 -2.41
CA LYS A 79 0.00 3.52 -3.23
C LYS A 79 0.09 4.69 -4.20
N GLN A 80 1.18 5.43 -4.16
CA GLN A 80 1.44 6.57 -5.04
C GLN A 80 2.65 6.30 -5.93
N LEU A 81 2.59 6.75 -7.18
CA LEU A 81 3.73 6.74 -8.08
C LEU A 81 4.85 7.63 -7.51
N ILE A 82 6.09 7.23 -7.69
CA ILE A 82 7.27 8.07 -7.44
C ILE A 82 7.73 8.58 -8.80
N LEU A 83 7.58 9.88 -9.03
CA LEU A 83 8.09 10.52 -10.22
C LEU A 83 9.59 10.78 -10.08
N PRO A 84 10.36 10.73 -11.18
CA PRO A 84 11.75 11.15 -11.19
C PRO A 84 11.85 12.66 -10.85
N THR A 85 12.99 13.07 -10.32
CA THR A 85 13.25 14.48 -10.02
C THR A 85 13.65 15.19 -11.31
N ARG A 86 13.05 16.35 -11.61
CA ARG A 86 13.32 17.11 -12.84
C ARG A 86 14.80 17.52 -12.96
N ASP A 87 15.43 17.87 -11.84
CA ASP A 87 16.82 18.34 -11.77
C ASP A 87 17.87 17.28 -12.17
N GLU A 88 17.45 16.00 -12.32
CA GLU A 88 18.30 14.91 -12.78
C GLU A 88 18.41 14.84 -14.32
N PHE A 89 17.74 15.76 -15.04
CA PHE A 89 17.66 15.75 -16.51
C PHE A 89 18.05 17.10 -17.11
N ASP A 90 18.93 17.05 -18.11
CA ASP A 90 19.33 18.23 -18.87
C ASP A 90 18.30 18.64 -19.95
N ASP A 91 17.42 17.70 -20.35
CA ASP A 91 16.43 17.85 -21.41
C ASP A 91 15.01 17.59 -20.90
N ASP A 92 14.11 18.54 -21.17
CA ASP A 92 12.69 18.45 -20.81
C ASP A 92 11.99 17.28 -21.51
N ALA A 93 12.31 17.03 -22.77
CA ALA A 93 11.68 15.94 -23.53
C ALA A 93 12.06 14.57 -22.98
N ALA A 94 13.30 14.39 -22.54
CA ALA A 94 13.76 13.16 -21.90
C ALA A 94 13.06 12.95 -20.54
N TYR A 95 12.90 14.00 -19.75
CA TYR A 95 12.17 13.96 -18.50
C TYR A 95 10.70 13.58 -18.71
N GLU A 96 10.01 14.28 -19.62
CA GLU A 96 8.59 14.02 -19.93
C GLU A 96 8.37 12.61 -20.46
N ALA A 97 9.25 12.10 -21.32
CA ALA A 97 9.18 10.74 -21.83
C ALA A 97 9.33 9.70 -20.71
N LEU A 98 10.21 9.93 -19.73
CA LEU A 98 10.38 9.04 -18.59
C LEU A 98 9.18 9.09 -17.65
N VAL A 99 8.64 10.29 -17.38
CA VAL A 99 7.42 10.48 -16.59
C VAL A 99 6.25 9.73 -17.23
N ALA A 100 6.07 9.87 -18.56
CA ALA A 100 5.04 9.18 -19.30
C ALA A 100 5.18 7.66 -19.20
N LYS A 101 6.41 7.13 -19.31
CA LYS A 101 6.71 5.71 -19.14
C LYS A 101 6.35 5.22 -17.73
N PHE A 102 6.68 5.98 -16.68
CA PHE A 102 6.37 5.61 -15.30
C PHE A 102 4.87 5.62 -15.04
N LYS A 103 4.15 6.64 -15.56
CA LYS A 103 2.69 6.70 -15.47
C LYS A 103 2.03 5.51 -16.17
N ALA A 104 2.51 5.15 -17.37
CA ALA A 104 2.01 4.00 -18.12
C ALA A 104 2.25 2.67 -17.36
N ALA A 105 3.46 2.44 -16.85
CA ALA A 105 3.77 1.24 -16.07
C ALA A 105 2.93 1.16 -14.78
N PHE A 106 2.69 2.29 -14.12
CA PHE A 106 1.86 2.33 -12.91
C PHE A 106 0.37 2.07 -13.22
N ARG A 107 -0.11 2.53 -14.39
CA ARG A 107 -1.46 2.20 -14.87
C ARG A 107 -1.59 0.73 -15.21
N GLU A 108 -0.59 0.14 -15.86
CA GLU A 108 -0.56 -1.30 -16.16
C GLU A 108 -0.59 -2.14 -14.88
N GLU A 109 0.16 -1.74 -13.86
CA GLU A 109 0.10 -2.38 -12.54
C GLU A 109 -1.31 -2.33 -11.94
N TYR A 110 -2.00 -1.18 -12.04
CA TYR A 110 -3.37 -1.04 -11.60
C TYR A 110 -4.31 -2.01 -12.33
N GLU A 111 -4.20 -2.11 -13.66
CA GLU A 111 -5.06 -3.01 -14.45
C GLU A 111 -4.79 -4.49 -14.14
N CYS A 112 -3.52 -4.86 -13.95
CA CYS A 112 -3.17 -6.20 -13.48
C CYS A 112 -3.76 -6.49 -12.11
N HIS A 113 -3.65 -5.56 -11.17
CA HIS A 113 -4.23 -5.71 -9.84
C HIS A 113 -5.77 -5.80 -9.90
N ARG A 114 -6.40 -4.99 -10.78
CA ARG A 114 -7.84 -5.02 -10.97
C ARG A 114 -8.32 -6.40 -11.46
N ALA A 115 -7.59 -7.03 -12.35
CA ALA A 115 -7.90 -8.38 -12.83
C ALA A 115 -7.77 -9.45 -11.73
N LEU A 116 -6.88 -9.23 -10.75
CA LEU A 116 -6.65 -10.15 -9.63
C LEU A 116 -7.50 -9.82 -8.39
N SER A 117 -8.10 -8.63 -8.35
CA SER A 117 -8.92 -8.17 -7.23
C SER A 117 -10.19 -9.01 -7.13
N GLY A 118 -10.37 -9.68 -6.02
CA GLY A 118 -11.47 -10.65 -5.84
C GLY A 118 -10.98 -12.09 -5.75
N LEU A 119 -9.75 -12.38 -6.18
CA LEU A 119 -9.13 -13.66 -5.91
C LEU A 119 -8.66 -13.70 -4.45
N LYS A 120 -8.81 -14.86 -3.82
CA LYS A 120 -8.33 -15.09 -2.46
C LYS A 120 -6.82 -14.83 -2.39
N GLY A 121 -6.38 -14.06 -1.39
CA GLY A 121 -4.97 -13.76 -1.16
C GLY A 121 -4.44 -12.51 -1.86
N PHE A 122 -5.24 -11.88 -2.70
CA PHE A 122 -4.93 -10.57 -3.25
C PHE A 122 -5.71 -9.46 -2.50
N PRO A 123 -5.06 -8.32 -2.19
CA PRO A 123 -5.75 -7.19 -1.58
C PRO A 123 -6.89 -6.70 -2.48
N ARG A 124 -8.02 -6.34 -1.91
CA ARG A 124 -9.10 -5.71 -2.67
C ARG A 124 -8.65 -4.36 -3.21
N LEU A 125 -8.94 -4.12 -4.49
CA LEU A 125 -8.71 -2.85 -5.12
C LEU A 125 -9.96 -1.97 -4.96
N TYR A 126 -9.78 -0.74 -4.48
CA TYR A 126 -10.89 0.19 -4.31
C TYR A 126 -10.99 1.17 -5.47
N GLY A 127 -9.88 1.67 -5.97
CA GLY A 127 -9.90 2.56 -7.13
C GLY A 127 -8.57 3.23 -7.45
N TRP A 128 -8.64 4.03 -8.49
CA TRP A 128 -7.55 4.85 -9.03
C TRP A 128 -7.89 6.32 -8.89
N GLY A 129 -6.89 7.18 -8.77
CA GLY A 129 -7.03 8.63 -8.80
C GLY A 129 -5.67 9.31 -8.75
N GLU A 130 -5.65 10.57 -8.33
CA GLU A 130 -4.43 11.33 -8.14
C GLU A 130 -4.41 11.98 -6.75
N VAL A 131 -3.23 12.02 -6.14
CA VAL A 131 -2.99 12.79 -4.91
C VAL A 131 -1.89 13.79 -5.20
N ASP A 132 -2.18 15.08 -5.06
CA ASP A 132 -1.28 16.18 -5.40
C ASP A 132 -0.79 16.12 -6.86
N GLY A 133 -1.68 15.71 -7.80
CA GLY A 133 -1.37 15.57 -9.24
C GLY A 133 -0.51 14.34 -9.58
N VAL A 134 -0.28 13.44 -8.61
CA VAL A 134 0.48 12.21 -8.82
C VAL A 134 -0.45 11.00 -8.79
N PRO A 135 -0.37 10.08 -9.78
CA PRO A 135 -1.18 8.87 -9.82
C PRO A 135 -1.13 8.07 -8.52
N ALA A 136 -2.30 7.63 -8.09
CA ALA A 136 -2.48 6.90 -6.84
C ALA A 136 -3.48 5.75 -7.00
N ILE A 137 -3.24 4.67 -6.27
CA ILE A 137 -4.10 3.48 -6.16
C ILE A 137 -4.55 3.38 -4.71
N VAL A 138 -5.85 3.22 -4.50
CA VAL A 138 -6.42 2.93 -3.17
C VAL A 138 -6.82 1.46 -3.13
N MET A 139 -6.33 0.74 -2.15
CA MET A 139 -6.56 -0.70 -2.00
C MET A 139 -6.65 -1.11 -0.53
N GLU A 140 -7.03 -2.33 -0.27
CA GLU A 140 -7.09 -2.91 1.07
C GLU A 140 -5.73 -2.84 1.76
N TRP A 141 -5.73 -2.41 3.01
CA TRP A 141 -4.57 -2.55 3.87
C TRP A 141 -4.55 -3.96 4.46
N VAL A 142 -3.54 -4.73 4.12
CA VAL A 142 -3.33 -6.08 4.67
C VAL A 142 -2.51 -5.94 5.94
N GLU A 143 -3.11 -6.31 7.07
CA GLU A 143 -2.41 -6.35 8.35
C GLU A 143 -1.41 -7.50 8.40
N GLY A 144 -0.30 -7.29 9.09
CA GLY A 144 0.72 -8.31 9.30
C GLY A 144 2.13 -7.86 8.91
N GLU A 145 3.03 -8.81 8.92
CA GLU A 145 4.43 -8.59 8.56
C GLU A 145 4.79 -9.33 7.27
N THR A 146 5.65 -8.72 6.47
CA THR A 146 6.19 -9.37 5.27
C THR A 146 7.03 -10.58 5.65
N LEU A 147 7.08 -11.58 4.78
CA LEU A 147 7.93 -12.76 4.97
C LEU A 147 9.41 -12.38 5.17
N ALA A 148 9.88 -11.31 4.51
CA ALA A 148 11.23 -10.80 4.69
C ALA A 148 11.51 -10.36 6.14
N ARG A 149 10.52 -9.74 6.81
CA ARG A 149 10.63 -9.35 8.23
C ARG A 149 10.47 -10.54 9.19
N LEU A 150 9.63 -11.51 8.81
CA LEU A 150 9.42 -12.72 9.60
C LEU A 150 10.59 -13.69 9.51
N ARG A 151 11.32 -13.71 8.38
CA ARG A 151 12.40 -14.67 8.11
C ARG A 151 13.41 -14.82 9.25
N PRO A 152 13.95 -13.74 9.86
CA PRO A 152 14.92 -13.91 10.97
C PRO A 152 14.34 -14.63 12.19
N ARG A 153 13.03 -14.50 12.43
CA ARG A 153 12.34 -15.18 13.54
C ARG A 153 11.93 -16.62 13.22
N LEU A 154 11.83 -16.95 11.94
CA LEU A 154 11.47 -18.29 11.44
C LEU A 154 12.69 -19.12 11.04
N ALA A 155 13.87 -18.49 10.98
CA ALA A 155 15.10 -19.13 10.61
C ALA A 155 15.57 -20.12 11.68
N VAL A 156 16.16 -21.22 11.23
CA VAL A 156 16.75 -22.26 12.11
C VAL A 156 18.25 -22.08 12.27
N ASP A 157 18.85 -21.13 11.56
CA ASP A 157 20.28 -20.83 11.60
C ASP A 157 20.60 -19.36 11.27
N ASP A 158 21.85 -18.98 11.46
CA ASP A 158 22.35 -17.61 11.25
C ASP A 158 22.38 -17.18 9.77
N VAL A 159 22.28 -18.13 8.85
CA VAL A 159 22.19 -17.85 7.39
C VAL A 159 20.75 -17.53 6.97
N GLY A 160 19.80 -17.71 7.87
CA GLY A 160 18.38 -17.40 7.63
C GLY A 160 17.65 -18.49 6.85
N ARG A 161 18.09 -19.77 6.94
CA ARG A 161 17.37 -20.91 6.38
C ARG A 161 16.13 -21.22 7.21
N LEU A 162 15.04 -21.52 6.51
CA LEU A 162 13.80 -21.97 7.13
C LEU A 162 13.85 -23.49 7.35
N SER A 163 13.20 -23.99 8.40
CA SER A 163 13.04 -25.44 8.54
C SER A 163 12.25 -26.01 7.34
N PRO A 164 12.50 -27.27 6.93
CA PRO A 164 11.77 -27.90 5.84
C PRO A 164 10.24 -27.84 6.02
N LEU A 165 9.76 -27.97 7.26
CA LEU A 165 8.35 -27.90 7.59
C LEU A 165 7.77 -26.51 7.35
N VAL A 166 8.47 -25.45 7.77
CA VAL A 166 8.04 -24.06 7.54
C VAL A 166 8.07 -23.75 6.06
N ALA A 167 9.13 -24.14 5.35
CA ALA A 167 9.24 -23.94 3.90
C ALA A 167 8.12 -24.66 3.14
N ALA A 168 7.80 -25.91 3.50
CA ALA A 168 6.73 -26.69 2.88
C ALA A 168 5.34 -26.07 3.15
N ARG A 169 5.08 -25.55 4.36
CA ARG A 169 3.82 -24.85 4.68
C ARG A 169 3.66 -23.58 3.87
N LEU A 170 4.70 -22.74 3.81
CA LEU A 170 4.67 -21.51 2.99
C LEU A 170 4.48 -21.84 1.50
N GLY A 171 5.15 -22.87 1.00
CA GLY A 171 4.98 -23.34 -0.38
C GLY A 171 3.55 -23.78 -0.65
N ARG A 172 2.99 -24.63 0.20
CA ARG A 172 1.57 -25.05 0.08
C ARG A 172 0.63 -23.86 0.08
N ASP A 173 0.77 -22.94 1.06
CA ASP A 173 -0.12 -21.79 1.20
C ASP A 173 -0.02 -20.86 -0.03
N LEU A 174 1.16 -20.72 -0.66
CA LEU A 174 1.32 -20.01 -1.94
C LEU A 174 0.65 -20.75 -3.10
N PHE A 175 0.79 -22.07 -3.20
CA PHE A 175 0.10 -22.84 -4.24
C PHE A 175 -1.43 -22.78 -4.09
N ASP A 176 -1.94 -22.83 -2.86
CA ASP A 176 -3.38 -22.71 -2.58
C ASP A 176 -3.96 -21.33 -2.96
N LEU A 177 -3.10 -20.31 -3.13
CA LEU A 177 -3.50 -18.99 -3.63
C LEU A 177 -3.51 -18.91 -5.16
N LEU A 178 -2.78 -19.80 -5.84
CA LEU A 178 -2.63 -19.79 -7.30
C LEU A 178 -3.56 -20.78 -8.01
N CYS A 179 -4.22 -21.66 -7.26
CA CYS A 179 -5.21 -22.63 -7.75
C CYS A 179 -6.63 -22.21 -7.42
#